data_81bd22fd103adea5ccbd6f65e8002b36
#
_entry.id   81bd22fd103adea5ccbd6f65e8002b36
#
_cell.length_a   1.000
_cell.length_b   1.000
_cell.length_c   1.000
_cell.angle_alpha   90.00
_cell.angle_beta   90.00
_cell.angle_gamma   90.00
#
_symmetry.space_group_name_H-M   'P 1'
#
loop_
_entity.id
_entity.type
_entity.pdbx_description
1 polymer ?
#
loop_
_entity_poly.entity_id
_entity_poly.type
_entity_poly.pdbx_seq_one_letter_code
_entity_poly.pdbx_strand_id
1 'polypeptide(L)'
;MLDRRQLLAGAAASVVAGLGAPALANEPPDDVILFEGKTREGAPLKIAMSEIRKLPRVSITTRTPWFDGETHFEGALARDVMAYVGAHGETLSIEALDGYSIKTPAADFRAFDPLFAYRADGKDLAVETKGPLMLVYPFDSHPEIANESYYARCIWQISKIDIE
;
A
#
# COMPACT_ATOMS: atom_id res chain seq x y z
N MET A 1 51.22 70.54 -14.36
CA MET A 1 50.80 70.98 -13.04
C MET A 1 49.49 70.23 -12.76
N LEU A 2 49.56 69.15 -11.95
CA LEU A 2 48.74 68.86 -10.78
C LEU A 2 47.27 68.81 -11.08
N ASP A 3 46.46 67.84 -10.71
CA ASP A 3 46.53 66.98 -9.52
C ASP A 3 45.72 65.75 -9.68
N ARG A 4 46.10 64.71 -8.98
CA ARG A 4 45.40 63.44 -8.74
C ARG A 4 44.24 63.62 -7.84
N ARG A 5 43.15 62.94 -8.08
CA ARG A 5 42.38 62.33 -6.99
C ARG A 5 41.63 61.09 -7.48
N GLN A 6 42.02 59.98 -6.92
CA GLN A 6 41.37 58.70 -6.96
C GLN A 6 40.01 58.78 -6.27
N LEU A 7 39.02 58.20 -6.85
CA LEU A 7 37.84 57.75 -6.13
C LEU A 7 37.61 56.29 -6.42
N LEU A 8 37.87 55.51 -5.40
CA LEU A 8 37.52 54.10 -5.28
C LEU A 8 35.99 53.98 -5.24
N ALA A 9 35.38 53.39 -6.26
CA ALA A 9 33.99 52.92 -6.21
C ALA A 9 34.01 51.42 -5.92
N GLY A 10 33.66 51.06 -4.69
CA GLY A 10 33.52 49.67 -4.26
C GLY A 10 32.35 49.02 -4.96
N ALA A 11 32.59 47.94 -5.65
CA ALA A 11 31.59 47.05 -6.17
C ALA A 11 31.05 46.21 -5.02
N ALA A 12 29.81 46.53 -4.56
CA ALA A 12 29.08 45.63 -3.66
C ALA A 12 28.50 44.46 -4.46
N ALA A 13 29.13 43.30 -4.30
CA ALA A 13 28.61 42.05 -4.82
C ALA A 13 27.41 41.64 -3.98
N SER A 14 26.19 41.84 -4.51
CA SER A 14 24.96 41.29 -3.95
C SER A 14 24.93 39.78 -4.22
N VAL A 15 25.23 38.98 -3.20
CA VAL A 15 24.95 37.53 -3.22
C VAL A 15 23.45 37.36 -3.08
N VAL A 16 22.77 37.10 -4.19
CA VAL A 16 21.38 36.62 -4.17
C VAL A 16 21.48 35.15 -3.79
N ALA A 17 21.24 34.84 -2.52
CA ALA A 17 20.96 33.49 -2.07
C ALA A 17 19.64 33.03 -2.68
N GLY A 18 19.74 32.26 -3.76
CA GLY A 18 18.61 31.54 -4.32
C GLY A 18 18.09 30.52 -3.29
N LEU A 19 16.99 30.86 -2.62
CA LEU A 19 16.19 29.88 -1.91
C LEU A 19 15.65 28.92 -2.96
N GLY A 20 16.34 27.80 -3.15
CA GLY A 20 15.81 26.68 -3.91
C GLY A 20 14.52 26.22 -3.25
N ALA A 21 13.37 26.48 -3.88
CA ALA A 21 12.13 25.85 -3.50
C ALA A 21 12.38 24.34 -3.52
N PRO A 22 11.93 23.58 -2.49
CA PRO A 22 11.97 22.14 -2.54
C PRO A 22 11.19 21.74 -3.81
N ALA A 23 11.86 21.01 -4.69
CA ALA A 23 11.18 20.35 -5.80
C ALA A 23 10.08 19.51 -5.16
N LEU A 24 8.84 19.83 -5.45
CA LEU A 24 7.71 18.95 -5.15
C LEU A 24 8.05 17.66 -5.91
N ALA A 25 8.53 16.66 -5.18
CA ALA A 25 8.64 15.32 -5.71
C ALA A 25 7.25 15.00 -6.25
N ASN A 26 7.19 14.71 -7.54
CA ASN A 26 5.95 14.30 -8.19
C ASN A 26 5.68 12.90 -7.62
N GLU A 27 4.98 12.83 -6.47
CA GLU A 27 4.57 11.57 -5.90
C GLU A 27 3.70 10.87 -6.95
N PRO A 28 3.94 9.58 -7.20
CA PRO A 28 3.08 8.83 -8.10
C PRO A 28 1.62 8.96 -7.64
N PRO A 29 0.65 8.95 -8.56
CA PRO A 29 -0.75 9.03 -8.20
C PRO A 29 -1.06 7.95 -7.15
N ASP A 30 -1.75 8.35 -6.09
CA ASP A 30 -2.11 7.44 -5.01
C ASP A 30 -3.12 6.41 -5.55
N ASP A 31 -2.72 5.15 -5.58
CA ASP A 31 -3.59 4.07 -6.03
C ASP A 31 -4.84 3.98 -5.15
N VAL A 32 -5.97 3.69 -5.77
CA VAL A 32 -7.27 3.63 -5.11
C VAL A 32 -7.83 2.22 -5.18
N ILE A 33 -8.26 1.69 -4.04
CA ILE A 33 -9.00 0.43 -3.93
C ILE A 33 -10.48 0.74 -3.78
N LEU A 34 -11.31 0.12 -4.62
CA LEU A 34 -12.76 0.26 -4.57
C LEU A 34 -13.35 -0.79 -3.63
N PHE A 35 -14.11 -0.34 -2.62
CA PHE A 35 -14.88 -1.20 -1.73
C PHE A 35 -16.37 -1.04 -2.03
N GLU A 36 -17.07 -2.15 -2.27
CA GLU A 36 -18.49 -2.17 -2.61
C GLU A 36 -19.26 -3.11 -1.66
N GLY A 37 -20.59 -3.17 -1.82
CA GLY A 37 -21.46 -4.05 -1.07
C GLY A 37 -21.72 -3.60 0.36
N LYS A 38 -21.63 -4.51 1.32
CA LYS A 38 -21.97 -4.26 2.74
C LYS A 38 -20.91 -3.47 3.48
N THR A 39 -20.69 -2.20 3.09
CA THR A 39 -19.86 -1.21 3.76
C THR A 39 -20.67 -0.34 4.73
N ARG A 40 -19.99 0.46 5.55
CA ARG A 40 -20.66 1.39 6.50
C ARG A 40 -21.63 2.39 5.84
N GLU A 41 -21.39 2.75 4.60
CA GLU A 41 -22.21 3.75 3.87
C GLU A 41 -23.26 3.08 2.97
N GLY A 42 -23.17 1.77 2.77
CA GLY A 42 -24.02 1.04 1.82
C GLY A 42 -23.85 1.51 0.37
N ALA A 43 -22.75 2.21 0.09
CA ALA A 43 -22.37 2.77 -1.20
C ALA A 43 -20.90 2.47 -1.49
N PRO A 44 -20.46 2.51 -2.75
CA PRO A 44 -19.07 2.31 -3.10
C PRO A 44 -18.13 3.32 -2.42
N LEU A 45 -17.07 2.82 -1.78
CA LEU A 45 -16.04 3.62 -1.14
C LEU A 45 -14.74 3.51 -1.93
N LYS A 46 -14.16 4.64 -2.30
CA LYS A 46 -12.83 4.72 -2.90
C LYS A 46 -11.82 5.05 -1.82
N ILE A 47 -10.97 4.11 -1.48
CA ILE A 47 -9.95 4.25 -0.42
C ILE A 47 -8.58 4.31 -1.07
N ALA A 48 -7.89 5.42 -0.88
CA ALA A 48 -6.53 5.59 -1.36
C ALA A 48 -5.54 4.71 -0.57
N MET A 49 -4.49 4.24 -1.21
CA MET A 49 -3.44 3.45 -0.55
C MET A 49 -2.80 4.21 0.61
N SER A 50 -2.70 5.53 0.52
CA SER A 50 -2.23 6.39 1.61
C SER A 50 -3.10 6.27 2.87
N GLU A 51 -4.41 6.06 2.74
CA GLU A 51 -5.31 5.83 3.89
C GLU A 51 -5.09 4.43 4.50
N ILE A 52 -4.93 3.40 3.67
CA ILE A 52 -4.62 2.04 4.13
C ILE A 52 -3.28 2.04 4.89
N ARG A 53 -2.29 2.80 4.41
CA ARG A 53 -0.96 2.93 5.04
C ARG A 53 -0.97 3.66 6.40
N LYS A 54 -2.04 4.38 6.75
CA LYS A 54 -2.23 5.00 8.07
C LYS A 54 -2.71 4.01 9.13
N LEU A 55 -3.27 2.86 8.72
CA LEU A 55 -3.66 1.81 9.64
C LEU A 55 -2.42 1.20 10.33
N PRO A 56 -2.57 0.54 11.49
CA PRO A 56 -1.45 -0.08 12.17
C PRO A 56 -0.68 -1.01 11.23
N ARG A 57 0.62 -0.74 11.06
CA ARG A 57 1.50 -1.58 10.26
C ARG A 57 1.84 -2.85 11.02
N VAL A 58 1.60 -3.97 10.38
CA VAL A 58 1.95 -5.30 10.87
C VAL A 58 2.88 -5.95 9.86
N SER A 59 3.74 -6.84 10.30
CA SER A 59 4.58 -7.66 9.45
C SER A 59 4.39 -9.14 9.73
N ILE A 60 4.46 -9.94 8.67
CA ILE A 60 4.49 -11.38 8.72
C ILE A 60 5.66 -11.87 7.87
N THR A 61 6.30 -12.96 8.31
CA THR A 61 7.32 -13.63 7.52
C THR A 61 6.81 -15.03 7.20
N THR A 62 6.73 -15.34 5.92
CA THR A 62 6.14 -16.62 5.47
C THR A 62 6.62 -17.01 4.08
N ARG A 63 6.60 -18.31 3.79
CA ARG A 63 6.84 -18.85 2.45
C ARG A 63 5.53 -18.89 1.68
N THR A 64 5.61 -18.55 0.40
CA THR A 64 4.48 -18.64 -0.52
C THR A 64 4.94 -19.26 -1.85
N PRO A 65 4.03 -19.86 -2.64
CA PRO A 65 4.40 -20.39 -3.95
C PRO A 65 4.89 -19.38 -4.98
N TRP A 66 4.70 -18.07 -4.73
CA TRP A 66 4.95 -17.00 -5.70
C TRP A 66 6.18 -16.14 -5.39
N PHE A 67 6.86 -16.41 -4.29
CA PHE A 67 8.11 -15.76 -3.91
C PHE A 67 9.17 -16.82 -3.63
N ASP A 68 10.42 -16.51 -3.96
CA ASP A 68 11.53 -17.41 -3.68
C ASP A 68 11.88 -17.37 -2.18
N GLY A 69 11.65 -18.50 -1.50
CA GLY A 69 11.99 -18.66 -0.09
C GLY A 69 11.06 -17.93 0.88
N GLU A 70 11.61 -17.62 2.04
CA GLU A 70 10.93 -16.89 3.09
C GLU A 70 10.91 -15.39 2.75
N THR A 71 9.75 -14.78 2.81
CA THR A 71 9.54 -13.36 2.46
C THR A 71 8.96 -12.61 3.63
N HIS A 72 9.49 -11.43 3.90
CA HIS A 72 9.02 -10.52 4.94
C HIS A 72 8.01 -9.52 4.36
N PHE A 73 6.73 -9.72 4.64
CA PHE A 73 5.65 -8.85 4.20
C PHE A 73 5.30 -7.82 5.26
N GLU A 74 5.03 -6.58 4.84
CA GLU A 74 4.50 -5.51 5.69
C GLU A 74 3.21 -4.96 5.09
N GLY A 75 2.24 -4.68 5.94
CA GLY A 75 0.94 -4.17 5.51
C GLY A 75 0.01 -3.85 6.68
N ALA A 76 -1.29 -3.82 6.41
CA ALA A 76 -2.34 -3.73 7.42
C ALA A 76 -3.04 -5.10 7.55
N LEU A 77 -3.45 -5.46 8.76
CA LEU A 77 -4.29 -6.65 8.93
C LEU A 77 -5.58 -6.50 8.13
N ALA A 78 -5.96 -7.56 7.41
CA ALA A 78 -7.17 -7.52 6.59
C ALA A 78 -8.41 -7.19 7.41
N ARG A 79 -8.51 -7.69 8.66
CA ARG A 79 -9.60 -7.35 9.59
C ARG A 79 -9.63 -5.85 9.94
N ASP A 80 -8.48 -5.18 10.03
CA ASP A 80 -8.43 -3.75 10.37
C ASP A 80 -8.87 -2.89 9.18
N VAL A 81 -8.52 -3.29 7.96
CA VAL A 81 -9.03 -2.67 6.73
C VAL A 81 -10.55 -2.85 6.64
N MET A 82 -11.06 -4.07 6.90
CA MET A 82 -12.49 -4.32 6.92
C MET A 82 -13.21 -3.48 7.97
N ALA A 83 -12.65 -3.34 9.17
CA ALA A 83 -13.20 -2.47 10.21
C ALA A 83 -13.20 -1.00 9.79
N TYR A 84 -12.13 -0.55 9.12
CA TYR A 84 -12.02 0.83 8.61
C TYR A 84 -13.11 1.18 7.61
N VAL A 85 -13.45 0.27 6.69
CA VAL A 85 -14.55 0.47 5.73
C VAL A 85 -15.93 0.11 6.29
N GLY A 86 -15.99 -0.41 7.53
CA GLY A 86 -17.23 -0.84 8.19
C GLY A 86 -17.88 -2.02 7.50
N ALA A 87 -17.07 -2.98 7.05
CA ALA A 87 -17.55 -4.20 6.40
C ALA A 87 -18.35 -5.07 7.37
N HIS A 88 -19.52 -5.55 6.92
CA HIS A 88 -20.40 -6.40 7.72
C HIS A 88 -20.98 -7.59 6.94
N GLY A 89 -20.29 -8.02 5.85
CA GLY A 89 -20.59 -9.22 5.08
C GLY A 89 -19.87 -10.47 5.59
N GLU A 90 -20.26 -11.62 5.05
CA GLU A 90 -19.67 -12.92 5.40
C GLU A 90 -18.66 -13.40 4.38
N THR A 91 -18.73 -12.90 3.16
CA THR A 91 -17.85 -13.26 2.04
C THR A 91 -17.31 -12.00 1.38
N LEU A 92 -16.06 -12.06 0.96
CA LEU A 92 -15.43 -11.03 0.16
C LEU A 92 -15.11 -11.58 -1.23
N SER A 93 -15.56 -10.87 -2.26
CA SER A 93 -15.13 -11.08 -3.63
C SER A 93 -14.05 -10.05 -3.93
N ILE A 94 -12.82 -10.50 -4.13
CA ILE A 94 -11.65 -9.64 -4.32
C ILE A 94 -11.20 -9.74 -5.77
N GLU A 95 -11.05 -8.61 -6.44
CA GLU A 95 -10.73 -8.51 -7.87
C GLU A 95 -9.40 -7.79 -8.08
N ALA A 96 -8.58 -8.35 -8.95
CA ALA A 96 -7.32 -7.78 -9.39
C ALA A 96 -7.51 -6.84 -10.59
N LEU A 97 -6.46 -6.08 -10.94
CA LEU A 97 -6.45 -5.14 -12.05
C LEU A 97 -6.71 -5.80 -13.43
N ASP A 98 -6.35 -7.07 -13.59
CA ASP A 98 -6.57 -7.85 -14.81
C ASP A 98 -7.97 -8.50 -14.89
N GLY A 99 -8.83 -8.27 -13.87
CA GLY A 99 -10.16 -8.85 -13.78
C GLY A 99 -10.20 -10.25 -13.16
N TYR A 100 -9.06 -10.83 -12.78
CA TYR A 100 -9.05 -12.06 -11.99
C TYR A 100 -9.71 -11.82 -10.63
N SER A 101 -10.54 -12.75 -10.17
CA SER A 101 -11.23 -12.59 -8.88
C SER A 101 -11.25 -13.89 -8.09
N ILE A 102 -11.25 -13.74 -6.76
CA ILE A 102 -11.39 -14.84 -5.81
C ILE A 102 -12.49 -14.53 -4.80
N LYS A 103 -13.01 -15.57 -4.16
CA LYS A 103 -13.88 -15.42 -2.98
C LYS A 103 -13.17 -15.95 -1.73
N THR A 104 -13.25 -15.20 -0.64
CA THR A 104 -12.72 -15.61 0.66
C THR A 104 -13.74 -15.32 1.76
N PRO A 105 -13.92 -16.23 2.74
CA PRO A 105 -14.75 -15.97 3.90
C PRO A 105 -14.18 -14.85 4.76
N ALA A 106 -15.03 -13.92 5.21
CA ALA A 106 -14.61 -12.87 6.15
C ALA A 106 -14.12 -13.44 7.49
N ALA A 107 -14.58 -14.64 7.86
CA ALA A 107 -14.14 -15.36 9.05
C ALA A 107 -12.63 -15.65 9.05
N ASP A 108 -12.02 -15.87 7.89
CA ASP A 108 -10.57 -16.08 7.77
C ASP A 108 -9.77 -14.92 8.33
N PHE A 109 -10.27 -13.71 8.19
CA PHE A 109 -9.56 -12.50 8.61
C PHE A 109 -9.44 -12.37 10.15
N ARG A 110 -10.29 -13.07 10.88
CA ARG A 110 -10.21 -13.17 12.34
C ARG A 110 -9.52 -14.45 12.79
N ALA A 111 -9.62 -15.52 12.00
CA ALA A 111 -9.06 -16.81 12.37
C ALA A 111 -7.53 -16.87 12.16
N PHE A 112 -7.04 -16.24 11.10
CA PHE A 112 -5.65 -16.39 10.66
C PHE A 112 -4.89 -15.07 10.53
N ASP A 113 -5.54 -13.93 10.71
CA ASP A 113 -4.91 -12.61 10.60
C ASP A 113 -4.12 -12.40 9.29
N PRO A 114 -4.70 -12.67 8.11
CA PRO A 114 -4.01 -12.40 6.86
C PRO A 114 -3.76 -10.91 6.69
N LEU A 115 -2.73 -10.61 5.90
CA LEU A 115 -2.25 -9.26 5.68
C LEU A 115 -2.65 -8.75 4.31
N PHE A 116 -3.17 -7.54 4.24
CA PHE A 116 -3.13 -6.73 3.03
C PHE A 116 -1.74 -6.08 2.96
N ALA A 117 -0.83 -6.79 2.29
CA ALA A 117 0.55 -6.39 2.15
C ALA A 117 0.70 -5.35 1.04
N TYR A 118 1.50 -4.32 1.30
CA TYR A 118 1.92 -3.30 0.34
C TYR A 118 3.45 -3.20 0.25
N ARG A 119 4.20 -4.01 1.05
CA ARG A 119 5.65 -4.13 0.98
C ARG A 119 6.07 -5.60 1.12
N ALA A 120 7.16 -5.95 0.46
CA ALA A 120 7.85 -7.23 0.60
C ALA A 120 9.36 -6.98 0.66
N ASP A 121 10.05 -7.61 1.63
CA ASP A 121 11.49 -7.49 1.87
C ASP A 121 11.99 -6.03 1.88
N GLY A 122 11.23 -5.16 2.58
CA GLY A 122 11.56 -3.76 2.76
C GLY A 122 11.32 -2.87 1.54
N LYS A 123 10.73 -3.37 0.45
CA LYS A 123 10.41 -2.62 -0.77
C LYS A 123 8.90 -2.53 -0.96
N ASP A 124 8.41 -1.41 -1.45
CA ASP A 124 7.01 -1.27 -1.84
C ASP A 124 6.68 -2.22 -2.99
N LEU A 125 5.51 -2.84 -2.92
CA LEU A 125 4.99 -3.66 -4.01
C LEU A 125 4.51 -2.72 -5.12
N ALA A 126 5.24 -2.70 -6.23
CA ALA A 126 4.85 -1.97 -7.42
C ALA A 126 3.75 -2.71 -8.18
N VAL A 127 2.91 -1.97 -8.92
CA VAL A 127 1.83 -2.54 -9.73
C VAL A 127 2.38 -3.55 -10.75
N GLU A 128 3.53 -3.28 -11.33
CA GLU A 128 4.20 -4.17 -12.31
C GLU A 128 4.63 -5.51 -11.72
N THR A 129 4.68 -5.61 -10.39
CA THR A 129 5.01 -6.85 -9.69
C THR A 129 3.77 -7.49 -9.05
N LYS A 130 3.40 -7.08 -7.85
CA LYS A 130 2.26 -7.64 -7.10
C LYS A 130 1.48 -6.55 -6.32
N GLY A 131 1.80 -5.27 -6.55
CA GLY A 131 1.14 -4.13 -5.92
C GLY A 131 -0.09 -3.65 -6.68
N PRO A 132 -0.75 -2.63 -6.16
CA PRO A 132 -0.39 -1.87 -4.95
C PRO A 132 -0.68 -2.61 -3.65
N LEU A 133 -1.53 -3.65 -3.69
CA LEU A 133 -2.01 -4.38 -2.52
C LEU A 133 -2.11 -5.88 -2.84
N MET A 134 -1.68 -6.72 -1.91
CA MET A 134 -1.73 -8.18 -2.00
C MET A 134 -2.32 -8.77 -0.73
N LEU A 135 -3.26 -9.72 -0.85
CA LEU A 135 -3.71 -10.52 0.28
C LEU A 135 -2.78 -11.73 0.46
N VAL A 136 -2.18 -11.85 1.63
CA VAL A 136 -1.28 -12.95 1.98
C VAL A 136 -1.59 -13.50 3.37
N TYR A 137 -1.59 -14.82 3.50
CA TYR A 137 -1.82 -15.54 4.74
C TYR A 137 -0.48 -15.91 5.41
N PRO A 138 -0.43 -15.98 6.76
CA PRO A 138 0.77 -16.35 7.51
C PRO A 138 0.95 -17.88 7.56
N PHE A 139 1.26 -18.51 6.44
CA PHE A 139 1.33 -19.97 6.29
C PHE A 139 2.34 -20.63 7.23
N ASP A 140 3.50 -20.01 7.48
CA ASP A 140 4.53 -20.58 8.36
C ASP A 140 4.09 -20.59 9.82
N SER A 141 3.20 -19.64 10.22
CA SER A 141 2.60 -19.60 11.56
C SER A 141 1.36 -20.50 11.68
N HIS A 142 0.74 -20.83 10.56
CA HIS A 142 -0.47 -21.65 10.45
C HIS A 142 -0.27 -22.77 9.41
N PRO A 143 0.52 -23.82 9.71
CA PRO A 143 0.79 -24.90 8.75
C PRO A 143 -0.47 -25.62 8.26
N GLU A 144 -1.55 -25.60 9.03
CA GLU A 144 -2.84 -26.22 8.70
C GLU A 144 -3.52 -25.57 7.48
N ILE A 145 -3.18 -24.30 7.19
CA ILE A 145 -3.70 -23.59 6.00
C ILE A 145 -2.68 -23.55 4.85
N ALA A 146 -1.51 -24.15 4.99
CA ALA A 146 -0.50 -24.20 3.92
C ALA A 146 -0.88 -25.24 2.86
N ASN A 147 -1.94 -24.97 2.11
CA ASN A 147 -2.50 -25.87 1.10
C ASN A 147 -3.14 -25.09 -0.06
N GLU A 148 -3.45 -25.78 -1.16
CA GLU A 148 -3.97 -25.18 -2.40
C GLU A 148 -5.24 -24.34 -2.18
N SER A 149 -6.14 -24.74 -1.27
CA SER A 149 -7.38 -24.00 -1.01
C SER A 149 -7.12 -22.61 -0.45
N TYR A 150 -6.12 -22.45 0.40
CA TYR A 150 -5.75 -21.14 0.96
C TYR A 150 -4.78 -20.39 0.06
N TYR A 151 -3.90 -21.10 -0.66
CA TYR A 151 -3.09 -20.45 -1.70
C TYR A 151 -3.98 -19.79 -2.75
N ALA A 152 -5.08 -20.43 -3.17
CA ALA A 152 -6.05 -19.86 -4.10
C ALA A 152 -6.81 -18.63 -3.56
N ARG A 153 -6.78 -18.38 -2.24
CA ARG A 153 -7.35 -17.17 -1.63
C ARG A 153 -6.38 -15.98 -1.60
N CYS A 154 -5.10 -16.21 -1.88
CA CYS A 154 -4.15 -15.12 -2.06
C CYS A 154 -4.34 -14.50 -3.44
N ILE A 155 -4.38 -13.17 -3.46
CA ILE A 155 -4.53 -12.40 -4.69
C ILE A 155 -3.67 -11.14 -4.61
N TRP A 156 -3.11 -10.72 -5.72
CA TRP A 156 -2.29 -9.52 -5.85
C TRP A 156 -2.85 -8.56 -6.87
N GLN A 157 -2.27 -7.35 -6.97
CA GLN A 157 -2.78 -6.26 -7.81
C GLN A 157 -4.26 -5.94 -7.52
N ILE A 158 -4.64 -5.96 -6.25
CA ILE A 158 -6.03 -5.76 -5.84
C ILE A 158 -6.48 -4.36 -6.26
N SER A 159 -7.63 -4.31 -6.96
CA SER A 159 -8.29 -3.07 -7.39
C SER A 159 -9.67 -2.89 -6.76
N LYS A 160 -10.35 -3.99 -6.45
CA LYS A 160 -11.71 -3.94 -5.91
C LYS A 160 -11.97 -5.05 -4.89
N ILE A 161 -12.77 -4.75 -3.88
CA ILE A 161 -13.27 -5.69 -2.88
C ILE A 161 -14.78 -5.47 -2.73
N ASP A 162 -15.56 -6.48 -3.09
CA ASP A 162 -17.00 -6.50 -2.89
C ASP A 162 -17.36 -7.35 -1.67
N ILE A 163 -18.10 -6.77 -0.74
CA ILE A 163 -18.47 -7.35 0.56
C ILE A 163 -19.90 -7.88 0.48
N GLU A 164 -20.04 -9.19 0.44
CA GLU A 164 -21.33 -9.90 0.25
C GLU A 164 -22.00 -10.33 1.55
#